data_00dd2d4ff9ace1bc45dd664b8eefc7b0
#
_entry.id   00dd2d4ff9ace1bc45dd664b8eefc7b0
#
_cell.length_a   1.000
_cell.length_b   1.000
_cell.length_c   1.000
_cell.angle_alpha   90.00
_cell.angle_beta   90.00
_cell.angle_gamma   90.00
#
_symmetry.space_group_name_H-M   'P 1'
#
loop_
_entity.id
_entity.type
_entity.pdbx_description
1 polymer ?
#
loop_
_entity_poly.entity_id
_entity_poly.type
_entity_poly.pdbx_seq_one_letter_code
_entity_poly.pdbx_strand_id
1 'polypeptide(L)'
;MGLLEALRLPHAKQASAHDDRQLTLLHKEILSRKGFLRKIYAGWYRDLMSRVPDPQTGTIVELGSGPGFIKEMYPRVQTSDVLELPGLDRVIDAAGMPFANQSIDAILMIDVLHHMKNVEQFFTEAGRVLKPGGRIAMIEPANTPWARFVYSRFHHEPFEPAAGWQIKGDRPLSDANDALAWIIFTRDRKTFENKFPRLRIVSISHHTPIAYLLSGGFTLKQLVPTWMYVPVRGLERCFGFCNGLSAMFQTTVLEKRAC
;
A
#
# COMPACT_ATOMS: atom_id res chain seq x y z
N MET A 1 -11.93 -26.19 -16.87
CA MET A 1 -11.97 -25.05 -15.96
C MET A 1 -10.76 -25.17 -15.01
N GLY A 2 -9.79 -24.25 -15.10
CA GLY A 2 -8.55 -24.38 -14.33
C GLY A 2 -8.80 -24.16 -12.83
N LEU A 3 -7.95 -24.76 -11.96
CA LEU A 3 -8.03 -24.64 -10.50
C LEU A 3 -8.15 -23.18 -10.02
N LEU A 4 -7.39 -22.28 -10.61
CA LEU A 4 -7.44 -20.84 -10.30
C LEU A 4 -8.83 -20.23 -10.55
N GLU A 5 -9.50 -20.63 -11.62
CA GLU A 5 -10.83 -20.12 -11.95
C GLU A 5 -11.90 -20.58 -10.93
N ALA A 6 -11.75 -21.78 -10.38
CA ALA A 6 -12.60 -22.30 -9.30
C ALA A 6 -12.38 -21.58 -7.96
N LEU A 7 -11.18 -20.99 -7.77
CA LEU A 7 -10.81 -20.24 -6.57
C LEU A 7 -11.16 -18.76 -6.66
N ARG A 8 -11.43 -18.21 -7.85
CA ARG A 8 -11.81 -16.79 -8.00
C ARG A 8 -13.12 -16.47 -7.30
N LEU A 9 -13.15 -15.33 -6.65
CA LEU A 9 -14.39 -14.80 -6.09
C LEU A 9 -15.31 -14.29 -7.23
N PRO A 10 -16.64 -14.33 -7.08
CA PRO A 10 -17.58 -13.98 -8.15
C PRO A 10 -17.34 -12.59 -8.74
N HIS A 11 -17.06 -11.58 -7.91
CA HIS A 11 -16.81 -10.21 -8.36
C HIS A 11 -15.50 -10.06 -9.15
N ALA A 12 -14.46 -10.85 -8.85
CA ALA A 12 -13.22 -10.83 -9.63
C ALA A 12 -13.41 -11.32 -11.07
N LYS A 13 -14.53 -12.03 -11.33
CA LYS A 13 -14.96 -12.42 -12.68
C LYS A 13 -15.71 -11.29 -13.40
N GLN A 14 -16.17 -10.29 -12.68
CA GLN A 14 -16.98 -9.17 -13.16
C GLN A 14 -16.31 -7.81 -12.91
N ALA A 15 -15.05 -7.78 -12.52
CA ALA A 15 -14.33 -6.56 -12.12
C ALA A 15 -14.38 -5.45 -13.19
N SER A 16 -14.40 -5.82 -14.48
CA SER A 16 -14.55 -4.87 -15.59
C SER A 16 -15.92 -4.17 -15.67
N ALA A 17 -16.93 -4.68 -14.94
CA ALA A 17 -18.30 -4.13 -14.94
C ALA A 17 -18.54 -3.16 -13.76
N HIS A 18 -17.64 -3.09 -12.79
CA HIS A 18 -17.75 -2.21 -11.62
C HIS A 18 -16.94 -0.93 -11.82
N ASP A 19 -17.46 0.18 -11.34
CA ASP A 19 -16.69 1.40 -11.18
C ASP A 19 -15.72 1.27 -9.98
N ASP A 20 -14.71 2.12 -9.90
CA ASP A 20 -13.68 2.05 -8.87
C ASP A 20 -14.26 2.21 -7.45
N ARG A 21 -15.34 3.00 -7.28
CA ARG A 21 -16.02 3.16 -6.00
C ARG A 21 -16.72 1.87 -5.55
N GLN A 22 -17.44 1.22 -6.46
CA GLN A 22 -18.12 -0.05 -6.19
C GLN A 22 -17.10 -1.14 -5.87
N LEU A 23 -15.99 -1.19 -6.62
CA LEU A 23 -14.91 -2.15 -6.39
C LEU A 23 -14.26 -1.95 -5.01
N THR A 24 -14.01 -0.71 -4.60
CA THR A 24 -13.47 -0.39 -3.27
C THR A 24 -14.40 -0.83 -2.14
N LEU A 25 -15.71 -0.58 -2.26
CA LEU A 25 -16.70 -1.02 -1.28
C LEU A 25 -16.75 -2.55 -1.17
N LEU A 26 -16.64 -3.23 -2.29
CA LEU A 26 -16.59 -4.68 -2.34
C LEU A 26 -15.30 -5.23 -1.67
N HIS A 27 -14.16 -4.60 -1.92
CA HIS A 27 -12.90 -4.93 -1.23
C HIS A 27 -13.03 -4.75 0.28
N LYS A 28 -13.74 -3.71 0.75
CA LYS A 28 -14.02 -3.50 2.18
C LYS A 28 -14.84 -4.65 2.78
N GLU A 29 -15.87 -5.11 2.06
CA GLU A 29 -16.67 -6.27 2.47
C GLU A 29 -15.83 -7.55 2.52
N ILE A 30 -14.99 -7.80 1.50
CA ILE A 30 -14.09 -8.95 1.47
C ILE A 30 -13.11 -8.92 2.63
N LEU A 31 -12.49 -7.79 2.89
CA LEU A 31 -11.54 -7.61 3.99
C LEU A 31 -12.20 -7.88 5.35
N SER A 32 -13.47 -7.48 5.52
CA SER A 32 -14.23 -7.74 6.76
C SER A 32 -14.51 -9.24 6.97
N ARG A 33 -14.75 -10.00 5.88
CA ARG A 33 -15.10 -11.42 5.94
C ARG A 33 -13.90 -12.36 5.97
N LYS A 34 -12.76 -11.97 5.38
CA LYS A 34 -11.55 -12.81 5.27
C LYS A 34 -10.64 -12.59 6.48
N GLY A 35 -10.85 -13.37 7.53
CA GLY A 35 -10.12 -13.20 8.79
C GLY A 35 -8.60 -13.32 8.67
N PHE A 36 -8.07 -14.12 7.74
CA PHE A 36 -6.64 -14.22 7.51
C PHE A 36 -6.10 -12.94 6.88
N LEU A 37 -6.75 -12.43 5.82
CA LEU A 37 -6.38 -11.17 5.17
C LEU A 37 -6.46 -9.98 6.14
N ARG A 38 -7.55 -9.91 6.94
CA ARG A 38 -7.72 -8.88 7.96
C ARG A 38 -6.59 -8.89 8.99
N LYS A 39 -6.08 -10.06 9.39
CA LYS A 39 -4.92 -10.16 10.29
C LYS A 39 -3.63 -9.67 9.63
N ILE A 40 -3.45 -9.86 8.32
CA ILE A 40 -2.32 -9.29 7.58
C ILE A 40 -2.38 -7.76 7.63
N TYR A 41 -3.52 -7.16 7.26
CA TYR A 41 -3.70 -5.70 7.30
C TYR A 41 -3.51 -5.15 8.72
N ALA A 42 -4.05 -5.80 9.74
CA ALA A 42 -3.80 -5.41 11.13
C ALA A 42 -2.31 -5.47 11.51
N GLY A 43 -1.57 -6.42 10.96
CA GLY A 43 -0.11 -6.50 11.10
C GLY A 43 0.60 -5.34 10.39
N TRP A 44 0.17 -5.02 9.19
CA TRP A 44 0.69 -3.91 8.39
C TRP A 44 0.43 -2.56 9.06
N TYR A 45 -0.78 -2.30 9.57
CA TYR A 45 -1.09 -1.09 10.32
C TYR A 45 -0.20 -0.93 11.56
N ARG A 46 0.06 -2.02 12.30
CA ARG A 46 1.01 -1.98 13.43
C ARG A 46 2.43 -1.66 12.99
N ASP A 47 2.89 -2.22 11.86
CA ASP A 47 4.21 -1.89 11.32
C ASP A 47 4.29 -0.42 10.91
N LEU A 48 3.34 0.09 10.15
CA LEU A 48 3.29 1.50 9.74
C LEU A 48 3.25 2.44 10.96
N MET A 49 2.38 2.17 11.94
CA MET A 49 2.28 2.99 13.16
C MET A 49 3.56 2.96 14.00
N SER A 50 4.33 1.87 13.99
CA SER A 50 5.62 1.80 14.66
C SER A 50 6.70 2.69 14.03
N ARG A 51 6.46 3.16 12.80
CA ARG A 51 7.37 4.07 12.05
C ARG A 51 7.00 5.55 12.23
N VAL A 52 5.85 5.84 12.84
CA VAL A 52 5.38 7.21 13.10
C VAL A 52 6.18 7.83 14.24
N PRO A 53 6.68 9.09 14.11
CA PRO A 53 7.46 9.74 15.15
C PRO A 53 6.68 9.94 16.46
N ASP A 54 5.40 10.32 16.34
CA ASP A 54 4.49 10.51 17.48
C ASP A 54 3.15 9.83 17.19
N PRO A 55 3.02 8.53 17.46
CA PRO A 55 1.80 7.79 17.18
C PRO A 55 0.62 8.13 18.12
N GLN A 56 0.87 8.82 19.23
CA GLN A 56 -0.16 9.09 20.23
C GLN A 56 -0.80 10.46 20.10
N THR A 57 -0.01 11.50 19.83
CA THR A 57 -0.50 12.89 19.78
C THR A 57 -0.34 13.54 18.40
N GLY A 58 0.46 12.95 17.53
CA GLY A 58 0.74 13.47 16.18
C GLY A 58 -0.50 13.50 15.28
N THR A 59 -0.46 14.40 14.31
CA THR A 59 -1.45 14.46 13.22
C THR A 59 -1.05 13.45 12.16
N ILE A 60 -1.80 12.36 12.07
CA ILE A 60 -1.53 11.24 11.17
C ILE A 60 -2.65 11.14 10.15
N VAL A 61 -2.30 11.05 8.87
CA VAL A 61 -3.24 10.93 7.75
C VAL A 61 -2.95 9.64 7.01
N GLU A 62 -3.97 8.84 6.76
CA GLU A 62 -3.92 7.73 5.80
C GLU A 62 -4.48 8.21 4.46
N LEU A 63 -3.69 8.09 3.41
CA LEU A 63 -4.11 8.31 2.02
C LEU A 63 -4.48 6.96 1.40
N GLY A 64 -5.56 6.93 0.60
CA GLY A 64 -6.05 5.71 -0.01
C GLY A 64 -6.57 4.71 1.02
N SER A 65 -7.32 5.17 2.02
CA SER A 65 -7.87 4.30 3.07
C SER A 65 -8.84 3.24 2.56
N GLY A 66 -9.45 3.47 1.41
CA GLY A 66 -10.28 2.53 0.64
C GLY A 66 -10.95 1.42 1.45
N PRO A 67 -10.52 0.17 1.27
CA PRO A 67 -11.07 -0.98 1.98
C PRO A 67 -10.57 -1.11 3.43
N GLY A 68 -9.65 -0.26 3.87
CA GLY A 68 -8.97 -0.36 5.16
C GLY A 68 -9.87 -0.15 6.37
N PHE A 69 -9.31 -0.43 7.53
CA PHE A 69 -9.98 -0.32 8.83
C PHE A 69 -9.08 0.27 9.92
N ILE A 70 -8.11 1.10 9.54
CA ILE A 70 -7.13 1.65 10.48
C ILE A 70 -7.77 2.34 11.68
N LYS A 71 -8.90 3.03 11.49
CA LYS A 71 -9.64 3.71 12.57
C LYS A 71 -10.17 2.79 13.66
N GLU A 72 -10.42 1.52 13.35
CA GLU A 72 -10.82 0.56 14.37
C GLU A 72 -9.67 0.24 15.35
N MET A 73 -8.42 0.39 14.88
CA MET A 73 -7.22 0.16 15.69
C MET A 73 -6.64 1.46 16.25
N TYR A 74 -6.73 2.53 15.47
CA TYR A 74 -6.14 3.84 15.75
C TYR A 74 -7.15 4.95 15.43
N PRO A 75 -8.12 5.23 16.32
CA PRO A 75 -9.25 6.13 16.05
C PRO A 75 -8.87 7.57 15.71
N ARG A 76 -7.66 8.01 16.07
CA ARG A 76 -7.16 9.37 15.80
C ARG A 76 -6.59 9.57 14.41
N VAL A 77 -6.29 8.49 13.67
CA VAL A 77 -5.82 8.59 12.29
C VAL A 77 -6.92 9.18 11.43
N GLN A 78 -6.60 10.24 10.68
CA GLN A 78 -7.50 10.82 9.68
C GLN A 78 -7.45 9.96 8.43
N THR A 79 -8.59 9.37 8.08
CA THR A 79 -8.72 8.53 6.89
C THR A 79 -9.14 9.34 5.68
N SER A 80 -8.54 9.06 4.53
CA SER A 80 -8.90 9.72 3.29
C SER A 80 -8.73 8.82 2.06
N ASP A 81 -9.45 9.16 1.01
CA ASP A 81 -9.32 8.56 -0.31
C ASP A 81 -9.58 9.62 -1.37
N VAL A 82 -9.13 9.40 -2.61
CA VAL A 82 -9.50 10.25 -3.76
C VAL A 82 -10.96 10.03 -4.13
N LEU A 83 -11.50 8.85 -3.84
CA LEU A 83 -12.91 8.50 -4.02
C LEU A 83 -13.74 8.92 -2.80
N GLU A 84 -14.96 9.39 -3.05
CA GLU A 84 -15.93 9.63 -1.99
C GLU A 84 -16.51 8.30 -1.49
N LEU A 85 -16.06 7.86 -0.29
CA LEU A 85 -16.44 6.59 0.31
C LEU A 85 -17.07 6.78 1.68
N PRO A 86 -18.06 5.93 2.08
CA PRO A 86 -18.69 6.02 3.39
C PRO A 86 -17.70 5.76 4.53
N GLY A 87 -17.72 6.64 5.55
CA GLY A 87 -16.96 6.48 6.77
C GLY A 87 -15.53 7.00 6.72
N LEU A 88 -15.13 7.66 5.63
CA LEU A 88 -13.90 8.43 5.56
C LEU A 88 -14.06 9.80 6.24
N ASP A 89 -12.96 10.34 6.77
CA ASP A 89 -12.96 11.69 7.32
C ASP A 89 -12.89 12.75 6.22
N ARG A 90 -12.21 12.46 5.11
CA ARG A 90 -11.97 13.42 4.02
C ARG A 90 -11.86 12.74 2.66
N VAL A 91 -12.21 13.49 1.62
CA VAL A 91 -11.79 13.20 0.23
C VAL A 91 -10.54 14.02 -0.04
N ILE A 92 -9.43 13.37 -0.41
CA ILE A 92 -8.12 14.02 -0.62
C ILE A 92 -7.48 13.48 -1.88
N ASP A 93 -7.16 14.39 -2.80
CA ASP A 93 -6.16 14.12 -3.83
C ASP A 93 -4.76 14.32 -3.24
N ALA A 94 -3.93 13.29 -3.28
CA ALA A 94 -2.56 13.33 -2.78
C ALA A 94 -1.68 14.37 -3.50
N ALA A 95 -2.05 14.78 -4.72
CA ALA A 95 -1.37 15.81 -5.49
C ALA A 95 -1.71 17.24 -5.05
N GLY A 96 -2.71 17.43 -4.17
CA GLY A 96 -3.14 18.74 -3.66
C GLY A 96 -3.76 18.66 -2.27
N MET A 97 -2.98 18.30 -1.26
CA MET A 97 -3.47 18.03 0.08
C MET A 97 -3.97 19.30 0.79
N PRO A 98 -5.21 19.31 1.37
CA PRO A 98 -5.81 20.47 2.01
C PRO A 98 -5.29 20.71 3.43
N PHE A 99 -3.98 20.63 3.61
CA PHE A 99 -3.30 20.85 4.89
C PHE A 99 -2.36 22.04 4.81
N ALA A 100 -2.18 22.73 5.94
CA ALA A 100 -1.20 23.80 6.06
C ALA A 100 0.24 23.26 5.92
N ASN A 101 1.17 24.14 5.58
CA ASN A 101 2.59 23.77 5.57
C ASN A 101 3.01 23.27 6.95
N GLN A 102 3.80 22.21 6.99
CA GLN A 102 4.39 21.67 8.22
C GLN A 102 3.36 21.39 9.34
N SER A 103 2.22 20.81 8.98
CA SER A 103 1.13 20.52 9.91
C SER A 103 0.93 19.01 10.19
N ILE A 104 1.51 18.13 9.36
CA ILE A 104 1.33 16.69 9.42
C ILE A 104 2.57 16.01 10.00
N ASP A 105 2.38 15.10 10.97
CA ASP A 105 3.46 14.31 11.56
C ASP A 105 3.75 13.04 10.77
N ALA A 106 2.71 12.40 10.21
CA ALA A 106 2.89 11.23 9.36
C ALA A 106 1.81 11.07 8.29
N ILE A 107 2.22 10.54 7.13
CA ILE A 107 1.37 10.06 6.05
C ILE A 107 1.55 8.54 5.97
N LEU A 108 0.44 7.79 6.00
CA LEU A 108 0.40 6.33 5.88
C LEU A 108 -0.26 5.93 4.57
N MET A 109 0.21 4.86 3.95
CA MET A 109 -0.36 4.30 2.72
C MET A 109 -0.18 2.78 2.69
N ILE A 110 -1.18 2.05 2.19
CA ILE A 110 -1.09 0.61 1.87
C ILE A 110 -1.65 0.40 0.48
N ASP A 111 -0.82 -0.05 -0.46
CA ASP A 111 -1.20 -0.31 -1.86
C ASP A 111 -1.82 0.93 -2.54
N VAL A 112 -1.12 2.08 -2.50
CA VAL A 112 -1.63 3.37 -3.01
C VAL A 112 -0.67 4.05 -3.99
N LEU A 113 0.63 4.07 -3.71
CA LEU A 113 1.60 4.81 -4.52
C LEU A 113 1.58 4.35 -5.98
N HIS A 114 1.44 3.05 -6.21
CA HIS A 114 1.45 2.45 -7.55
C HIS A 114 0.21 2.77 -8.39
N HIS A 115 -0.81 3.44 -7.83
CA HIS A 115 -1.97 4.00 -8.51
C HIS A 115 -1.84 5.51 -8.77
N MET A 116 -0.85 6.19 -8.19
CA MET A 116 -0.74 7.65 -8.29
C MET A 116 -0.25 8.09 -9.67
N LYS A 117 -1.09 8.81 -10.40
CA LYS A 117 -0.77 9.34 -11.73
C LYS A 117 0.31 10.41 -11.69
N ASN A 118 0.26 11.29 -10.70
CA ASN A 118 1.18 12.41 -10.51
C ASN A 118 1.99 12.26 -9.23
N VAL A 119 2.80 11.22 -9.19
CA VAL A 119 3.60 10.88 -8.00
C VAL A 119 4.63 11.97 -7.65
N GLU A 120 5.12 12.73 -8.63
CA GLU A 120 6.04 13.84 -8.37
C GLU A 120 5.36 14.99 -7.62
N GLN A 121 4.11 15.28 -7.98
CA GLN A 121 3.31 16.28 -7.27
C GLN A 121 2.98 15.82 -5.84
N PHE A 122 2.68 14.52 -5.65
CA PHE A 122 2.51 13.95 -4.32
C PHE A 122 3.75 14.16 -3.44
N PHE A 123 4.97 13.88 -3.92
CA PHE A 123 6.18 14.10 -3.11
C PHE A 123 6.42 15.58 -2.82
N THR A 124 6.07 16.46 -3.75
CA THR A 124 6.14 17.92 -3.54
C THR A 124 5.20 18.35 -2.42
N GLU A 125 3.95 17.91 -2.47
CA GLU A 125 2.93 18.17 -1.45
C GLU A 125 3.29 17.56 -0.09
N ALA A 126 3.74 16.30 -0.08
CA ALA A 126 4.21 15.66 1.14
C ALA A 126 5.37 16.43 1.78
N GLY A 127 6.33 16.88 0.96
CA GLY A 127 7.42 17.76 1.42
C GLY A 127 6.94 19.11 1.98
N ARG A 128 5.79 19.61 1.51
CA ARG A 128 5.16 20.83 2.00
C ARG A 128 4.46 20.62 3.35
N VAL A 129 3.56 19.61 3.40
CA VAL A 129 2.65 19.42 4.54
C VAL A 129 3.31 18.76 5.74
N LEU A 130 4.31 17.89 5.54
CA LEU A 130 5.01 17.25 6.64
C LEU A 130 5.78 18.26 7.48
N LYS A 131 5.78 18.08 8.80
CA LYS A 131 6.70 18.76 9.72
C LYS A 131 8.14 18.30 9.49
N PRO A 132 9.16 19.07 9.87
CA PRO A 132 10.53 18.55 9.99
C PRO A 132 10.56 17.29 10.86
N GLY A 133 11.19 16.21 10.39
CA GLY A 133 11.17 14.90 11.04
C GLY A 133 9.89 14.09 10.81
N GLY A 134 8.86 14.66 10.19
CA GLY A 134 7.63 13.96 9.82
C GLY A 134 7.90 12.89 8.75
N ARG A 135 7.09 11.82 8.74
CA ARG A 135 7.37 10.63 7.92
C ARG A 135 6.24 10.28 6.97
N ILE A 136 6.63 9.68 5.84
CA ILE A 136 5.75 8.87 5.01
C ILE A 136 6.13 7.42 5.27
N ALA A 137 5.17 6.59 5.68
CA ALA A 137 5.36 5.15 5.79
C ALA A 137 4.35 4.45 4.87
N MET A 138 4.85 3.65 3.94
CA MET A 138 4.02 3.00 2.92
C MET A 138 4.36 1.53 2.76
N ILE A 139 3.35 0.72 2.49
CA ILE A 139 3.49 -0.67 2.08
C ILE A 139 3.05 -0.77 0.63
N GLU A 140 3.92 -1.29 -0.22
CA GLU A 140 3.75 -1.40 -1.66
C GLU A 140 4.24 -2.75 -2.17
N PRO A 141 3.82 -3.18 -3.37
CA PRO A 141 4.38 -4.36 -4.01
C PRO A 141 5.91 -4.29 -4.13
N ALA A 142 6.57 -5.41 -3.87
CA ALA A 142 8.02 -5.53 -3.99
C ALA A 142 8.43 -6.05 -5.36
N ASN A 143 9.68 -5.76 -5.77
CA ASN A 143 10.25 -6.28 -7.00
C ASN A 143 11.34 -7.34 -6.72
N THR A 144 10.97 -8.42 -6.05
CA THR A 144 11.82 -9.59 -5.85
C THR A 144 11.63 -10.60 -7.01
N PRO A 145 12.52 -11.58 -7.20
CA PRO A 145 12.30 -12.65 -8.19
C PRO A 145 10.96 -13.39 -8.02
N TRP A 146 10.56 -13.67 -6.76
CA TRP A 146 9.29 -14.30 -6.45
C TRP A 146 8.09 -13.37 -6.76
N ALA A 147 8.15 -12.13 -6.33
CA ALA A 147 7.11 -11.13 -6.60
C ALA A 147 6.91 -10.94 -8.12
N ARG A 148 7.98 -10.79 -8.90
CA ARG A 148 7.91 -10.71 -10.37
C ARG A 148 7.18 -11.90 -10.97
N PHE A 149 7.53 -13.12 -10.52
CA PHE A 149 6.89 -14.34 -11.01
C PHE A 149 5.39 -14.33 -10.70
N VAL A 150 5.00 -13.94 -9.49
CA VAL A 150 3.58 -13.93 -9.05
C VAL A 150 2.80 -12.81 -9.75
N TYR A 151 3.27 -11.57 -9.67
CA TYR A 151 2.55 -10.42 -10.24
C TYR A 151 2.43 -10.54 -11.76
N SER A 152 3.47 -10.90 -12.47
CA SER A 152 3.40 -11.01 -13.93
C SER A 152 2.52 -12.14 -14.46
N ARG A 153 2.12 -13.13 -13.62
CA ARG A 153 1.33 -14.29 -14.07
C ARG A 153 -0.05 -14.41 -13.44
N PHE A 154 -0.22 -13.88 -12.23
CA PHE A 154 -1.42 -14.13 -11.43
C PHE A 154 -2.13 -12.86 -10.96
N HIS A 155 -1.47 -11.68 -11.08
CA HIS A 155 -2.08 -10.41 -10.76
C HIS A 155 -2.70 -9.78 -12.00
N HIS A 156 -3.73 -8.94 -11.81
CA HIS A 156 -4.45 -8.30 -12.90
C HIS A 156 -3.86 -6.92 -13.25
N GLU A 157 -3.12 -6.33 -12.33
CA GLU A 157 -2.47 -5.05 -12.52
C GLU A 157 -1.12 -5.20 -13.23
N PRO A 158 -0.72 -4.21 -14.04
CA PRO A 158 0.56 -4.24 -14.74
C PRO A 158 1.74 -4.24 -13.77
N PHE A 159 2.74 -5.05 -14.06
CA PHE A 159 4.01 -5.06 -13.35
C PHE A 159 5.13 -4.73 -14.35
N GLU A 160 5.45 -3.44 -14.53
CA GLU A 160 6.35 -2.92 -15.56
C GLU A 160 7.60 -2.25 -14.97
N PRO A 161 8.63 -3.00 -14.55
CA PRO A 161 9.84 -2.42 -13.92
C PRO A 161 10.66 -1.51 -14.84
N ALA A 162 10.46 -1.58 -16.17
CA ALA A 162 11.13 -0.73 -17.15
C ALA A 162 10.41 0.60 -17.40
N ALA A 163 9.18 0.77 -16.90
CA ALA A 163 8.39 1.99 -17.09
C ALA A 163 9.01 3.21 -16.40
N GLY A 164 8.50 4.41 -16.72
CA GLY A 164 8.77 5.65 -15.99
C GLY A 164 7.90 5.77 -14.73
N TRP A 165 7.86 6.99 -14.16
CA TRP A 165 7.09 7.28 -12.94
C TRP A 165 5.62 7.63 -13.22
N GLN A 166 5.24 7.79 -14.47
CA GLN A 166 3.88 8.15 -14.86
C GLN A 166 3.05 6.91 -15.14
N ILE A 167 1.85 6.88 -14.58
CA ILE A 167 0.83 5.87 -14.84
C ILE A 167 -0.09 6.40 -15.94
N LYS A 168 -0.34 5.57 -16.95
CA LYS A 168 -1.25 5.89 -18.05
C LYS A 168 -2.69 5.51 -17.66
N GLY A 169 -3.66 6.28 -18.19
CA GLY A 169 -5.09 6.03 -17.97
C GLY A 169 -5.76 7.04 -17.05
N ASP A 170 -7.05 6.86 -16.76
CA ASP A 170 -7.89 7.82 -16.03
C ASP A 170 -8.64 7.23 -14.83
N ARG A 171 -8.44 5.95 -14.55
CA ARG A 171 -9.13 5.24 -13.46
C ARG A 171 -8.23 5.14 -12.22
N PRO A 172 -8.65 5.74 -11.06
CA PRO A 172 -7.80 5.82 -9.85
C PRO A 172 -7.39 4.48 -9.25
N LEU A 173 -8.27 3.46 -9.32
CA LEU A 173 -8.00 2.14 -8.75
C LEU A 173 -7.56 1.12 -9.80
N SER A 174 -7.97 1.29 -11.05
CA SER A 174 -7.76 0.28 -12.11
C SER A 174 -6.50 0.50 -12.93
N ASP A 175 -5.97 1.73 -12.94
CA ASP A 175 -4.72 2.06 -13.62
C ASP A 175 -3.59 2.05 -12.58
N ALA A 176 -2.59 1.18 -12.78
CA ALA A 176 -1.54 0.95 -11.82
C ALA A 176 -0.22 0.54 -12.48
N ASN A 177 0.86 0.62 -11.73
CA ASN A 177 2.09 -0.12 -12.00
C ASN A 177 2.67 -0.64 -10.68
N ASP A 178 2.46 -1.89 -10.36
CA ASP A 178 2.95 -2.56 -9.15
C ASP A 178 4.47 -2.42 -8.91
N ALA A 179 5.24 -2.14 -9.96
CA ALA A 179 6.68 -1.92 -9.83
C ALA A 179 7.06 -0.49 -9.41
N LEU A 180 6.10 0.46 -9.31
CA LEU A 180 6.40 1.90 -9.19
C LEU A 180 7.23 2.24 -7.94
N ALA A 181 6.93 1.66 -6.79
CA ALA A 181 7.71 1.89 -5.57
C ALA A 181 9.18 1.45 -5.72
N TRP A 182 9.42 0.29 -6.33
CA TRP A 182 10.78 -0.16 -6.63
C TRP A 182 11.46 0.73 -7.67
N ILE A 183 10.75 1.16 -8.71
CA ILE A 183 11.25 2.09 -9.72
C ILE A 183 11.80 3.34 -9.04
N ILE A 184 10.98 3.99 -8.21
CA ILE A 184 11.32 5.28 -7.58
C ILE A 184 12.44 5.13 -6.53
N PHE A 185 12.29 4.17 -5.61
CA PHE A 185 13.15 4.12 -4.42
C PHE A 185 14.37 3.22 -4.55
N THR A 186 14.43 2.37 -5.60
CA THR A 186 15.56 1.46 -5.82
C THR A 186 16.24 1.73 -7.15
N ARG A 187 15.54 1.60 -8.28
CA ARG A 187 16.13 1.80 -9.62
C ARG A 187 16.56 3.26 -9.82
N ASP A 188 15.67 4.19 -9.55
CA ASP A 188 15.85 5.63 -9.81
C ASP A 188 16.13 6.43 -8.53
N ARG A 189 16.67 5.78 -7.50
CA ARG A 189 16.91 6.38 -6.17
C ARG A 189 17.64 7.73 -6.25
N LYS A 190 18.70 7.83 -7.04
CA LYS A 190 19.45 9.08 -7.20
C LYS A 190 18.59 10.19 -7.80
N THR A 191 17.74 9.85 -8.77
CA THR A 191 16.78 10.79 -9.36
C THR A 191 15.78 11.29 -8.33
N PHE A 192 15.25 10.40 -7.49
CA PHE A 192 14.36 10.75 -6.40
C PHE A 192 15.04 11.68 -5.39
N GLU A 193 16.23 11.34 -4.92
CA GLU A 193 16.98 12.13 -3.94
C GLU A 193 17.35 13.53 -4.47
N ASN A 194 17.64 13.66 -5.78
CA ASN A 194 17.92 14.94 -6.43
C ASN A 194 16.65 15.79 -6.62
N LYS A 195 15.53 15.16 -7.02
CA LYS A 195 14.26 15.89 -7.23
C LYS A 195 13.62 16.34 -5.92
N PHE A 196 13.74 15.52 -4.87
CA PHE A 196 13.10 15.75 -3.57
C PHE A 196 14.12 15.78 -2.43
N PRO A 197 15.08 16.74 -2.42
CA PRO A 197 16.18 16.77 -1.45
C PRO A 197 15.72 16.93 0.00
N ARG A 198 14.47 17.39 0.21
CA ARG A 198 13.86 17.49 1.54
C ARG A 198 13.35 16.17 2.09
N LEU A 199 13.17 15.15 1.26
CA LEU A 199 12.74 13.81 1.65
C LEU A 199 13.93 12.85 1.58
N ARG A 200 14.21 12.15 2.67
CA ARG A 200 15.23 11.09 2.67
C ARG A 200 14.61 9.72 2.83
N ILE A 201 15.13 8.75 2.14
CA ILE A 201 14.76 7.34 2.33
C ILE A 201 15.43 6.87 3.63
N VAL A 202 14.62 6.56 4.65
CA VAL A 202 15.10 6.07 5.95
C VAL A 202 15.32 4.56 5.91
N SER A 203 14.35 3.83 5.35
CA SER A 203 14.43 2.37 5.25
C SER A 203 13.55 1.84 4.14
N ILE A 204 13.97 0.69 3.58
CA ILE A 204 13.16 -0.17 2.73
C ILE A 204 13.29 -1.57 3.31
N SER A 205 12.19 -2.20 3.69
CA SER A 205 12.17 -3.55 4.26
C SER A 205 11.21 -4.46 3.51
N HIS A 206 11.68 -5.64 3.11
CA HIS A 206 10.92 -6.63 2.36
C HIS A 206 10.23 -7.63 3.28
N HIS A 207 8.99 -8.03 2.98
CA HIS A 207 8.20 -8.91 3.86
C HIS A 207 7.05 -9.64 3.13
N THR A 208 6.34 -10.49 3.87
CA THR A 208 5.09 -11.18 3.48
C THR A 208 5.24 -12.00 2.18
N PRO A 209 6.17 -12.99 2.16
CA PRO A 209 6.41 -13.78 0.95
C PRO A 209 5.25 -14.71 0.57
N ILE A 210 4.48 -15.24 1.53
CA ILE A 210 3.49 -16.29 1.32
C ILE A 210 2.13 -15.95 1.92
N ALA A 211 2.09 -15.28 3.08
CA ALA A 211 0.86 -15.06 3.84
C ALA A 211 -0.24 -14.38 2.99
N TYR A 212 0.12 -13.39 2.16
CA TYR A 212 -0.86 -12.71 1.30
C TYR A 212 -1.46 -13.67 0.27
N LEU A 213 -0.66 -14.53 -0.35
CA LEU A 213 -1.13 -15.53 -1.31
C LEU A 213 -2.09 -16.53 -0.64
N LEU A 214 -1.76 -17.00 0.56
CA LEU A 214 -2.61 -17.91 1.34
C LEU A 214 -3.94 -17.26 1.77
N SER A 215 -3.96 -15.94 1.94
CA SER A 215 -5.19 -15.19 2.18
C SER A 215 -6.09 -15.11 0.95
N GLY A 216 -5.53 -15.34 -0.25
CA GLY A 216 -6.19 -15.14 -1.54
C GLY A 216 -6.44 -13.68 -1.91
N GLY A 217 -5.82 -12.71 -1.21
CA GLY A 217 -5.99 -11.28 -1.48
C GLY A 217 -7.46 -10.86 -1.61
N PHE A 218 -7.75 -9.94 -2.51
CA PHE A 218 -9.12 -9.51 -2.81
C PHE A 218 -9.78 -10.33 -3.94
N THR A 219 -9.04 -11.12 -4.69
CA THR A 219 -9.54 -11.78 -5.91
C THR A 219 -9.85 -13.26 -5.77
N LEU A 220 -9.14 -13.96 -4.87
CA LEU A 220 -9.31 -15.41 -4.67
C LEU A 220 -9.96 -15.70 -3.31
N LYS A 221 -10.52 -16.90 -3.17
CA LYS A 221 -10.97 -17.42 -1.87
C LYS A 221 -9.77 -17.55 -0.92
N GLN A 222 -10.02 -17.41 0.39
CA GLN A 222 -9.01 -17.71 1.41
C GLN A 222 -8.64 -19.18 1.36
N LEU A 223 -7.35 -19.50 1.18
CA LEU A 223 -6.84 -20.86 0.94
C LEU A 223 -6.60 -21.66 2.23
N VAL A 224 -6.40 -20.97 3.35
CA VAL A 224 -6.12 -21.57 4.66
C VAL A 224 -7.01 -20.97 5.73
N PRO A 225 -7.38 -21.70 6.78
CA PRO A 225 -8.20 -21.17 7.86
C PRO A 225 -7.47 -20.06 8.64
N THR A 226 -8.24 -19.15 9.24
CA THR A 226 -7.70 -17.93 9.89
C THR A 226 -6.71 -18.23 11.04
N TRP A 227 -6.85 -19.36 11.74
CA TRP A 227 -5.93 -19.75 12.82
C TRP A 227 -4.51 -20.05 12.32
N MET A 228 -4.34 -20.42 11.04
CA MET A 228 -3.03 -20.62 10.41
C MET A 228 -2.20 -19.33 10.28
N TYR A 229 -2.78 -18.15 10.53
CA TYR A 229 -2.05 -16.89 10.44
C TYR A 229 -0.79 -16.87 11.33
N VAL A 230 -0.90 -17.29 12.58
CA VAL A 230 0.24 -17.25 13.52
C VAL A 230 1.37 -18.20 13.08
N PRO A 231 1.13 -19.50 12.80
CA PRO A 231 2.20 -20.37 12.31
C PRO A 231 2.79 -19.93 10.96
N VAL A 232 1.98 -19.44 10.02
CA VAL A 232 2.49 -18.93 8.72
C VAL A 232 3.40 -17.72 8.94
N ARG A 233 2.98 -16.76 9.76
CA ARG A 233 3.82 -15.58 10.08
C ARG A 233 5.07 -15.94 10.88
N GLY A 234 5.01 -16.97 11.72
CA GLY A 234 6.17 -17.53 12.40
C GLY A 234 7.17 -18.09 11.39
N LEU A 235 6.71 -18.90 10.46
CA LEU A 235 7.52 -19.45 9.38
C LEU A 235 8.19 -18.36 8.52
N GLU A 236 7.41 -17.36 8.08
CA GLU A 236 7.95 -16.23 7.31
C GLU A 236 9.04 -15.47 8.07
N ARG A 237 8.93 -15.33 9.40
CA ARG A 237 9.97 -14.70 10.22
C ARG A 237 11.24 -15.54 10.31
N CYS A 238 11.11 -16.86 10.46
CA CYS A 238 12.26 -17.76 10.47
C CYS A 238 13.06 -17.69 9.16
N PHE A 239 12.36 -17.50 8.02
CA PHE A 239 12.98 -17.39 6.70
C PHE A 239 13.17 -15.93 6.25
N GLY A 240 13.10 -14.97 7.16
CA GLY A 240 13.20 -13.53 6.84
C GLY A 240 14.49 -13.13 6.12
N PHE A 241 15.57 -13.88 6.27
CA PHE A 241 16.82 -13.68 5.53
C PHE A 241 16.68 -13.89 4.02
N CYS A 242 15.67 -14.63 3.58
CA CYS A 242 15.35 -14.82 2.16
C CYS A 242 14.44 -13.71 1.58
N ASN A 243 13.97 -12.75 2.36
CA ASN A 243 12.99 -11.75 1.92
C ASN A 243 13.47 -10.93 0.71
N GLY A 244 14.77 -10.72 0.53
CA GLY A 244 15.32 -10.08 -0.67
C GLY A 244 15.01 -10.84 -1.98
N LEU A 245 14.72 -12.14 -1.92
CA LEU A 245 14.38 -12.99 -3.06
C LEU A 245 12.89 -13.34 -3.13
N SER A 246 12.21 -13.39 -1.98
CA SER A 246 10.88 -14.02 -1.84
C SER A 246 9.76 -13.10 -1.39
N ALA A 247 10.05 -11.89 -0.89
CA ALA A 247 9.00 -10.99 -0.42
C ALA A 247 8.07 -10.55 -1.54
N MET A 248 6.78 -10.46 -1.21
CA MET A 248 5.74 -9.90 -2.10
C MET A 248 5.56 -8.40 -1.88
N PHE A 249 5.86 -7.89 -0.70
CA PHE A 249 5.65 -6.50 -0.31
C PHE A 249 6.92 -5.88 0.27
N GLN A 250 6.98 -4.56 0.21
CA GLN A 250 8.00 -3.75 0.86
C GLN A 250 7.36 -2.65 1.70
N THR A 251 7.89 -2.41 2.91
CA THR A 251 7.62 -1.17 3.65
C THR A 251 8.72 -0.18 3.34
N THR A 252 8.35 0.98 2.80
CA THR A 252 9.26 2.11 2.55
C THR A 252 8.95 3.24 3.50
N VAL A 253 9.98 3.78 4.16
CA VAL A 253 9.86 4.93 5.06
C VAL A 253 10.69 6.09 4.53
N LEU A 254 10.01 7.21 4.29
CA LEU A 254 10.64 8.49 3.97
C LEU A 254 10.52 9.42 5.17
N GLU A 255 11.47 10.32 5.35
CA GLU A 255 11.45 11.34 6.40
C GLU A 255 11.76 12.71 5.81
N LYS A 256 10.99 13.73 6.21
CA LYS A 256 11.33 15.10 5.88
C LYS A 256 12.51 15.57 6.72
N ARG A 257 13.58 15.99 6.06
CA ARG A 257 14.77 16.54 6.71
C ARG A 257 14.40 17.78 7.52
N ALA A 258 14.99 17.94 8.69
CA ALA A 258 15.07 19.25 9.34
C ALA A 258 15.92 20.17 8.48
N CYS A 259 15.39 21.35 8.12
CA CYS A 259 16.17 22.38 7.44
C CYS A 259 17.11 23.06 8.43
#